data_dd16482ee948c5a2d2ca1a9ae760775c
#
_entry.id   dd16482ee948c5a2d2ca1a9ae760775c
#
_cell.length_a   1.000
_cell.length_b   1.000
_cell.length_c   1.000
_cell.angle_alpha   90.00
_cell.angle_beta   90.00
_cell.angle_gamma   90.00
#
_symmetry.space_group_name_H-M   'P 1'
#
loop_
_entity.id
_entity.type
_entity.pdbx_description
1 polymer ?
#
loop_
_entity_poly.entity_id
_entity_poly.type
_entity_poly.pdbx_seq_one_letter_code
_entity_poly.pdbx_strand_id
1 'polypeptide(L)'
;MPVTLAKTISKIQFIPNNTNAQLVKEMYEYLKSNGVSERHQHNALKVMIPFANYLGPTTTFFDIKSKEQILAFLDTKKKNEEEDTEKKWITTWNSYLVRIKYFFRWLYNQRGKNADAIPWTEWQTPSFVQIKYKKTKRLSPYSETEIWDRDELLTIVKY
;
A
#
# COMPACT_ATOMS: atom_id res chain seq x y z
N MET A 1 -15.15 -17.89 1.71
CA MET A 1 -15.22 -17.17 3.00
C MET A 1 -14.08 -16.17 3.13
N PRO A 2 -14.35 -14.98 3.61
CA PRO A 2 -13.26 -14.03 3.83
C PRO A 2 -12.31 -14.57 4.89
N VAL A 3 -11.01 -14.39 4.65
CA VAL A 3 -9.98 -14.77 5.59
C VAL A 3 -10.05 -13.82 6.78
N THR A 4 -10.06 -14.36 8.00
CA THR A 4 -10.12 -13.54 9.20
C THR A 4 -8.78 -12.83 9.45
N LEU A 5 -8.82 -11.72 10.19
CA LEU A 5 -7.61 -11.01 10.59
C LEU A 5 -6.65 -11.96 11.35
N ALA A 6 -7.17 -12.78 12.24
CA ALA A 6 -6.37 -13.73 13.00
C ALA A 6 -5.59 -14.69 12.10
N LYS A 7 -6.23 -15.22 11.07
CA LYS A 7 -5.55 -16.09 10.10
C LYS A 7 -4.47 -15.36 9.32
N THR A 8 -4.73 -14.10 8.95
CA THR A 8 -3.75 -13.30 8.23
C THR A 8 -2.53 -13.00 9.11
N ILE A 9 -2.76 -12.66 10.39
CA ILE A 9 -1.68 -12.43 11.34
C ILE A 9 -0.81 -13.68 11.48
N SER A 10 -1.41 -14.87 11.52
CA SER A 10 -0.67 -16.12 11.64
C SER A 10 0.28 -16.39 10.46
N LYS A 11 0.02 -15.79 9.32
CA LYS A 11 0.87 -15.94 8.13
C LYS A 11 2.19 -15.17 8.24
N ILE A 12 2.29 -14.22 9.16
CA ILE A 12 3.53 -13.46 9.35
C ILE A 12 4.69 -14.37 9.69
N GLN A 13 4.44 -15.41 10.49
CA GLN A 13 5.48 -16.38 10.89
C GLN A 13 6.06 -17.16 9.71
N PHE A 14 5.35 -17.24 8.60
CA PHE A 14 5.80 -17.97 7.40
C PHE A 14 6.53 -17.09 6.39
N ILE A 15 6.71 -15.81 6.68
CA ILE A 15 7.51 -14.94 5.82
C ILE A 15 8.95 -15.44 5.83
N PRO A 16 9.54 -15.69 4.64
CA PRO A 16 10.85 -16.35 4.57
C PRO A 16 11.99 -15.56 5.21
N ASN A 17 11.95 -14.25 5.18
CA ASN A 17 12.98 -13.42 5.78
C ASN A 17 12.54 -12.97 7.17
N ASN A 18 13.30 -13.33 8.20
CA ASN A 18 12.94 -13.00 9.58
C ASN A 18 12.88 -11.50 9.86
N THR A 19 13.77 -10.72 9.25
CA THR A 19 13.75 -9.27 9.38
C THR A 19 12.45 -8.70 8.81
N ASN A 20 12.04 -9.14 7.63
CA ASN A 20 10.81 -8.70 7.01
C ASN A 20 9.59 -9.11 7.85
N ALA A 21 9.59 -10.33 8.38
CA ALA A 21 8.51 -10.79 9.26
C ALA A 21 8.38 -9.90 10.49
N GLN A 22 9.51 -9.55 11.11
CA GLN A 22 9.51 -8.67 12.27
C GLN A 22 9.01 -7.26 11.92
N LEU A 23 9.42 -6.72 10.77
CA LEU A 23 8.97 -5.39 10.34
C LEU A 23 7.47 -5.36 10.06
N VAL A 24 6.93 -6.38 9.43
CA VAL A 24 5.48 -6.47 9.18
C VAL A 24 4.72 -6.56 10.51
N LYS A 25 5.23 -7.34 11.44
CA LYS A 25 4.63 -7.47 12.78
C LYS A 25 4.65 -6.15 13.52
N GLU A 26 5.76 -5.43 13.50
CA GLU A 26 5.89 -4.12 14.15
C GLU A 26 4.93 -3.10 13.55
N MET A 27 4.78 -3.09 12.22
CA MET A 27 3.79 -2.22 11.57
C MET A 27 2.38 -2.56 12.01
N TYR A 28 2.04 -3.84 12.06
CA TYR A 28 0.72 -4.28 12.53
C TYR A 28 0.45 -3.82 13.96
N GLU A 29 1.42 -4.00 14.85
CA GLU A 29 1.30 -3.58 16.25
C GLU A 29 1.14 -2.06 16.37
N TYR A 30 1.87 -1.31 15.53
CA TYR A 30 1.73 0.14 15.47
C TYR A 30 0.31 0.55 15.04
N LEU A 31 -0.23 -0.05 13.99
CA LEU A 31 -1.58 0.24 13.54
C LEU A 31 -2.60 -0.08 14.64
N LYS A 32 -2.44 -1.21 15.29
CA LYS A 32 -3.34 -1.63 16.37
C LYS A 32 -3.30 -0.66 17.55
N SER A 33 -2.12 -0.25 17.98
CA SER A 33 -1.95 0.65 19.12
C SER A 33 -2.46 2.06 18.83
N ASN A 34 -2.54 2.46 17.57
CA ASN A 34 -3.06 3.77 17.17
C ASN A 34 -4.56 3.74 16.87
N GLY A 35 -5.26 2.65 17.22
CA GLY A 35 -6.70 2.57 17.07
C GLY A 35 -7.19 2.46 15.64
N VAL A 36 -6.32 2.06 14.71
CA VAL A 36 -6.71 1.83 13.31
C VAL A 36 -7.69 0.66 13.26
N SER A 37 -8.74 0.77 12.45
CA SER A 37 -9.77 -0.27 12.37
C SER A 37 -9.17 -1.62 11.92
N GLU A 38 -9.80 -2.70 12.36
CA GLU A 38 -9.38 -4.05 11.97
C GLU A 38 -9.37 -4.23 10.46
N ARG A 39 -10.31 -3.60 9.77
CA ARG A 39 -10.36 -3.65 8.30
C ARG A 39 -9.09 -3.06 7.68
N HIS A 40 -8.64 -1.91 8.17
CA HIS A 40 -7.41 -1.28 7.67
C HIS A 40 -6.18 -2.07 8.07
N GLN A 41 -6.15 -2.62 9.28
CA GLN A 41 -5.08 -3.52 9.71
C GLN A 41 -4.97 -4.70 8.76
N HIS A 42 -6.10 -5.33 8.46
CA HIS A 42 -6.16 -6.49 7.58
C HIS A 42 -5.72 -6.14 6.15
N ASN A 43 -6.20 -5.01 5.63
CA ASN A 43 -5.83 -4.56 4.28
C ASN A 43 -4.33 -4.31 4.16
N ALA A 44 -3.71 -3.73 5.20
CA ALA A 44 -2.26 -3.52 5.20
C ALA A 44 -1.51 -4.86 5.17
N LEU A 45 -1.91 -5.82 5.98
CA LEU A 45 -1.28 -7.14 6.02
C LEU A 45 -1.45 -7.90 4.71
N LYS A 46 -2.61 -7.79 4.07
CA LYS A 46 -2.86 -8.44 2.78
C LYS A 46 -1.92 -7.97 1.67
N VAL A 47 -1.34 -6.80 1.83
CA VAL A 47 -0.37 -6.27 0.88
C VAL A 47 1.06 -6.58 1.32
N MET A 48 1.38 -6.34 2.57
CA MET A 48 2.76 -6.45 3.03
C MET A 48 3.25 -7.88 3.17
N ILE A 49 2.38 -8.81 3.54
CA ILE A 49 2.77 -10.23 3.61
C ILE A 49 3.12 -10.78 2.22
N PRO A 50 2.27 -10.62 1.19
CA PRO A 50 2.66 -11.02 -0.17
C PRO A 50 3.92 -10.33 -0.68
N PHE A 51 4.12 -9.06 -0.34
CA PHE A 51 5.33 -8.34 -0.75
C PHE A 51 6.57 -8.95 -0.09
N ALA A 52 6.50 -9.22 1.21
CA ALA A 52 7.60 -9.87 1.92
C ALA A 52 7.90 -11.27 1.34
N ASN A 53 6.85 -12.03 1.00
CA ASN A 53 7.03 -13.33 0.36
C ASN A 53 7.69 -13.19 -1.02
N TYR A 54 7.33 -12.17 -1.78
CA TYR A 54 7.91 -11.88 -3.09
C TYR A 54 9.41 -11.59 -2.98
N LEU A 55 9.82 -10.85 -1.95
CA LEU A 55 11.22 -10.52 -1.75
C LEU A 55 12.09 -11.74 -1.40
N GLY A 56 11.48 -12.79 -0.85
CA GLY A 56 12.18 -14.02 -0.51
C GLY A 56 13.04 -13.94 0.74
N PRO A 57 13.91 -14.95 0.98
CA PRO A 57 14.65 -15.05 2.21
C PRO A 57 15.89 -14.16 2.30
N THR A 58 16.38 -13.64 1.19
CA THR A 58 17.66 -12.92 1.15
C THR A 58 17.52 -11.40 1.00
N THR A 59 16.35 -10.91 0.60
CA THR A 59 16.11 -9.48 0.37
C THR A 59 15.23 -8.92 1.47
N THR A 60 15.72 -7.90 2.18
CA THR A 60 14.92 -7.21 3.19
C THR A 60 14.25 -5.97 2.61
N PHE A 61 13.27 -5.43 3.34
CA PHE A 61 12.67 -4.16 2.95
C PHE A 61 13.71 -3.02 2.92
N PHE A 62 14.75 -3.12 3.74
CA PHE A 62 15.84 -2.12 3.74
C PHE A 62 16.69 -2.18 2.46
N ASP A 63 16.68 -3.29 1.75
CA ASP A 63 17.40 -3.44 0.48
C ASP A 63 16.68 -2.77 -0.69
N ILE A 64 15.44 -2.34 -0.49
CA ILE A 64 14.69 -1.66 -1.53
C ILE A 64 15.10 -0.20 -1.57
N LYS A 65 15.69 0.22 -2.70
CA LYS A 65 16.21 1.57 -2.89
C LYS A 65 15.83 2.19 -4.24
N SER A 66 15.07 1.47 -5.05
CA SER A 66 14.66 1.96 -6.35
C SER A 66 13.17 1.71 -6.61
N LYS A 67 12.58 2.57 -7.45
CA LYS A 67 11.19 2.42 -7.87
C LYS A 67 10.97 1.10 -8.61
N GLU A 68 11.95 0.69 -9.38
CA GLU A 68 11.87 -0.53 -10.19
C GLU A 68 11.65 -1.76 -9.34
N GLN A 69 12.24 -1.83 -8.16
CA GLN A 69 12.05 -2.96 -7.24
C GLN A 69 10.60 -3.06 -6.79
N ILE A 70 9.96 -1.93 -6.52
CA ILE A 70 8.55 -1.90 -6.13
C ILE A 70 7.65 -2.14 -7.34
N LEU A 71 7.96 -1.53 -8.48
CA LEU A 71 7.18 -1.71 -9.70
C LEU A 71 7.19 -3.17 -10.15
N ALA A 72 8.31 -3.86 -10.00
CA ALA A 72 8.41 -5.28 -10.34
C ALA A 72 7.39 -6.11 -9.56
N PHE A 73 7.21 -5.83 -8.28
CA PHE A 73 6.19 -6.52 -7.50
C PHE A 73 4.77 -6.09 -7.92
N LEU A 74 4.53 -4.79 -8.04
CA LEU A 74 3.22 -4.28 -8.42
C LEU A 74 2.76 -4.81 -9.78
N ASP A 75 3.71 -4.94 -10.70
CA ASP A 75 3.40 -5.42 -12.05
C ASP A 75 2.99 -6.89 -12.08
N THR A 76 3.24 -7.65 -11.00
CA THR A 76 2.67 -9.01 -10.89
C THR A 76 1.15 -8.99 -10.82
N LYS A 77 0.55 -7.85 -10.54
CA LYS A 77 -0.91 -7.69 -10.49
C LYS A 77 -1.53 -7.33 -11.82
N LYS A 78 -0.71 -7.04 -12.82
CA LYS A 78 -1.23 -6.75 -14.17
C LYS A 78 -1.87 -7.99 -14.77
N LYS A 79 -2.99 -7.77 -15.44
CA LYS A 79 -3.68 -8.82 -16.19
C LYS A 79 -3.90 -8.33 -17.62
N ASN A 80 -3.92 -9.26 -18.58
CA ASN A 80 -4.18 -8.90 -19.96
C ASN A 80 -5.67 -8.59 -20.18
N GLU A 81 -6.02 -8.02 -21.32
CA GLU A 81 -7.40 -7.66 -21.64
C GLU A 81 -8.35 -8.87 -21.71
N GLU A 82 -7.81 -10.04 -22.06
CA GLU A 82 -8.61 -11.26 -22.12
C GLU A 82 -9.01 -11.73 -20.72
N GLU A 83 -8.10 -11.59 -19.74
CA GLU A 83 -8.34 -12.00 -18.35
C GLU A 83 -9.18 -10.97 -17.59
N ASP A 84 -9.02 -9.70 -17.94
CA ASP A 84 -9.64 -8.59 -17.19
C ASP A 84 -9.99 -7.45 -18.14
N THR A 85 -11.12 -7.59 -18.82
CA THR A 85 -11.57 -6.62 -19.80
C THR A 85 -11.87 -5.24 -19.24
N GLU A 86 -12.22 -5.17 -17.94
CA GLU A 86 -12.53 -3.92 -17.26
C GLU A 86 -11.31 -3.29 -16.58
N LYS A 87 -10.16 -3.93 -16.69
CA LYS A 87 -8.90 -3.47 -16.09
C LYS A 87 -9.01 -3.23 -14.59
N LYS A 88 -9.70 -4.11 -13.89
CA LYS A 88 -9.86 -4.06 -12.43
C LYS A 88 -8.52 -4.20 -11.70
N TRP A 89 -7.53 -4.81 -12.35
CA TRP A 89 -6.19 -4.94 -11.78
C TRP A 89 -5.55 -3.57 -11.47
N ILE A 90 -5.96 -2.50 -12.16
CA ILE A 90 -5.46 -1.15 -11.91
C ILE A 90 -5.84 -0.69 -10.50
N THR A 91 -7.08 -0.95 -10.08
CA THR A 91 -7.52 -0.64 -8.71
C THR A 91 -6.71 -1.42 -7.68
N THR A 92 -6.48 -2.70 -7.94
CA THR A 92 -5.66 -3.55 -7.07
C THR A 92 -4.22 -3.02 -7.00
N TRP A 93 -3.62 -2.69 -8.14
CA TRP A 93 -2.28 -2.15 -8.24
C TRP A 93 -2.16 -0.86 -7.41
N ASN A 94 -3.12 0.05 -7.56
CA ASN A 94 -3.15 1.31 -6.81
C ASN A 94 -3.33 1.09 -5.31
N SER A 95 -4.20 0.15 -4.93
CA SER A 95 -4.43 -0.18 -3.51
C SER A 95 -3.18 -0.73 -2.85
N TYR A 96 -2.44 -1.58 -3.57
CA TYR A 96 -1.16 -2.10 -3.08
C TYR A 96 -0.15 -0.96 -2.91
N LEU A 97 -0.08 -0.04 -3.87
CA LEU A 97 0.85 1.09 -3.79
C LEU A 97 0.56 1.98 -2.59
N VAL A 98 -0.72 2.24 -2.28
CA VAL A 98 -1.09 3.01 -1.09
C VAL A 98 -0.50 2.40 0.18
N ARG A 99 -0.64 1.07 0.32
CA ARG A 99 -0.16 0.37 1.52
C ARG A 99 1.36 0.31 1.56
N ILE A 100 2.00 0.12 0.42
CA ILE A 100 3.47 0.10 0.33
C ILE A 100 4.03 1.47 0.68
N LYS A 101 3.46 2.56 0.17
CA LYS A 101 3.88 3.91 0.53
C LYS A 101 3.76 4.15 2.02
N TYR A 102 2.64 3.76 2.62
CA TYR A 102 2.44 3.92 4.05
C TYR A 102 3.51 3.15 4.84
N PHE A 103 3.77 1.90 4.45
CA PHE A 103 4.75 1.06 5.13
C PHE A 103 6.14 1.71 5.12
N PHE A 104 6.62 2.17 3.97
CA PHE A 104 7.94 2.78 3.90
C PHE A 104 8.01 4.14 4.59
N ARG A 105 6.93 4.90 4.57
CA ARG A 105 6.85 6.14 5.34
C ARG A 105 6.94 5.85 6.84
N TRP A 106 6.20 4.85 7.31
CA TRP A 106 6.29 4.42 8.71
C TRP A 106 7.68 3.92 9.05
N LEU A 107 8.26 3.07 8.20
CA LEU A 107 9.56 2.45 8.44
C LEU A 107 10.66 3.48 8.64
N TYR A 108 10.68 4.51 7.81
CA TYR A 108 11.77 5.50 7.82
C TYR A 108 11.48 6.75 8.67
N ASN A 109 10.25 6.94 9.13
CA ASN A 109 9.90 8.11 9.93
C ASN A 109 9.55 7.77 11.37
N GLN A 110 8.79 6.71 11.57
CA GLN A 110 8.20 6.40 12.89
C GLN A 110 8.83 5.20 13.59
N ARG A 111 9.27 4.21 12.85
CA ARG A 111 9.80 2.99 13.47
C ARG A 111 10.95 3.32 14.41
N GLY A 112 10.90 2.75 15.61
CA GLY A 112 11.93 2.95 16.64
C GLY A 112 11.80 4.25 17.41
N LYS A 113 10.75 5.04 17.16
CA LYS A 113 10.48 6.29 17.87
C LYS A 113 9.23 6.14 18.73
N ASN A 114 9.09 7.02 19.73
CA ASN A 114 7.85 7.09 20.50
C ASN A 114 6.67 7.46 19.60
N ALA A 115 5.48 6.96 19.95
CA ALA A 115 4.29 7.14 19.13
C ALA A 115 3.99 8.60 18.78
N ASP A 116 4.36 9.54 19.64
CA ASP A 116 4.07 10.96 19.48
C ASP A 116 5.22 11.75 18.87
N ALA A 117 6.29 11.08 18.42
CA ALA A 117 7.50 11.77 18.01
C ALA A 117 7.30 12.63 16.75
N ILE A 118 6.55 12.12 15.77
CA ILE A 118 6.31 12.83 14.50
C ILE A 118 4.87 12.56 14.05
N PRO A 119 4.04 13.60 13.84
CA PRO A 119 2.72 13.42 13.24
C PRO A 119 2.85 12.76 11.85
N TRP A 120 1.94 11.85 11.54
CA TRP A 120 2.02 11.13 10.25
C TRP A 120 1.97 12.07 9.04
N THR A 121 1.35 13.24 9.19
CA THR A 121 1.29 14.26 8.14
C THR A 121 2.66 14.86 7.80
N GLU A 122 3.60 14.75 8.73
CA GLU A 122 4.97 15.25 8.55
C GLU A 122 5.94 14.16 8.08
N TRP A 123 5.47 12.93 7.95
CA TRP A 123 6.32 11.84 7.47
C TRP A 123 6.77 12.12 6.04
N GLN A 124 8.06 11.98 5.82
CA GLN A 124 8.65 12.13 4.49
C GLN A 124 8.48 10.84 3.69
N THR A 125 8.06 10.98 2.45
CA THR A 125 7.94 9.84 1.55
C THR A 125 9.30 9.57 0.91
N PRO A 126 9.90 8.38 1.13
CA PRO A 126 11.15 8.05 0.46
C PRO A 126 11.03 8.15 -1.06
N SER A 127 12.10 8.60 -1.71
CA SER A 127 12.07 8.84 -3.16
C SER A 127 11.70 7.59 -3.97
N PHE A 128 12.13 6.42 -3.54
CA PHE A 128 11.86 5.17 -4.27
C PHE A 128 10.41 4.72 -4.20
N VAL A 129 9.58 5.32 -3.36
CA VAL A 129 8.12 5.05 -3.33
C VAL A 129 7.30 6.23 -3.86
N GLN A 130 7.94 7.25 -4.39
CA GLN A 130 7.23 8.35 -5.05
C GLN A 130 6.81 7.91 -6.45
N ILE A 131 5.88 6.97 -6.49
CA ILE A 131 5.36 6.37 -7.71
C ILE A 131 3.95 6.91 -7.93
N LYS A 132 3.65 7.27 -9.17
CA LYS A 132 2.32 7.78 -9.52
C LYS A 132 1.33 6.64 -9.61
N TYR A 133 0.12 6.89 -9.12
CA TYR A 133 -0.98 5.95 -9.27
C TYR A 133 -1.39 5.86 -10.74
N LYS A 134 -1.84 4.68 -11.15
CA LYS A 134 -2.35 4.49 -12.50
C LYS A 134 -3.76 5.06 -12.60
N LYS A 135 -4.04 5.66 -13.74
CA LYS A 135 -5.40 6.15 -14.02
C LYS A 135 -6.29 4.96 -14.32
N THR A 136 -7.41 4.89 -13.62
CA THR A 136 -8.41 3.89 -13.91
C THR A 136 -9.20 4.34 -15.13
N LYS A 137 -9.27 3.48 -16.14
CA LYS A 137 -10.16 3.68 -17.28
C LYS A 137 -11.55 3.16 -16.93
N ARG A 138 -12.08 3.58 -15.79
CA ARG A 138 -13.42 3.22 -15.45
C ARG A 138 -14.36 3.79 -16.49
N LEU A 139 -15.29 2.97 -16.92
CA LEU A 139 -16.46 3.43 -17.62
C LEU A 139 -17.31 4.20 -16.62
N SER A 140 -16.92 5.43 -16.36
CA SER A 140 -17.78 6.36 -15.67
C SER A 140 -18.86 6.80 -16.66
N PRO A 141 -20.10 7.04 -16.22
CA PRO A 141 -21.08 7.67 -17.09
C PRO A 141 -20.65 9.06 -17.56
N TYR A 142 -19.58 9.57 -17.01
CA TYR A 142 -18.98 10.85 -17.38
C TYR A 142 -17.64 10.62 -18.03
N SER A 143 -17.37 11.32 -19.15
CA SER A 143 -16.04 11.33 -19.75
C SER A 143 -15.09 12.14 -18.87
N GLU A 144 -13.78 11.99 -19.10
CA GLU A 144 -12.78 12.78 -18.35
C GLU A 144 -13.01 14.28 -18.48
N THR A 145 -13.56 14.74 -19.60
CA THR A 145 -13.86 16.16 -19.83
C THR A 145 -15.11 16.62 -19.06
N GLU A 146 -15.94 15.70 -18.64
CA GLU A 146 -17.16 15.99 -17.87
C GLU A 146 -16.96 15.84 -16.38
N ILE A 147 -15.87 15.19 -15.97
CA ILE A 147 -15.50 15.08 -14.57
C ILE A 147 -14.74 16.33 -14.21
N TRP A 148 -15.30 17.10 -13.30
CA TRP A 148 -14.64 18.30 -12.84
C TRP A 148 -13.43 17.95 -12.00
N ASP A 149 -12.34 18.65 -12.24
CA ASP A 149 -11.19 18.53 -11.37
C ASP A 149 -11.47 19.23 -10.03
N ARG A 150 -10.53 19.12 -9.12
CA ARG A 150 -10.70 19.65 -7.77
C ARG A 150 -10.93 21.17 -7.77
N ASP A 151 -10.22 21.88 -8.62
CA ASP A 151 -10.32 23.34 -8.67
C ASP A 151 -11.66 23.78 -9.23
N GLU A 152 -12.17 23.09 -10.23
CA GLU A 152 -13.49 23.34 -10.79
C GLU A 152 -14.58 23.12 -9.75
N LEU A 153 -14.51 22.03 -9.00
CA LEU A 153 -15.44 21.74 -7.91
C LEU A 153 -15.39 22.82 -6.83
N LEU A 154 -14.21 23.28 -6.45
CA LEU A 154 -14.05 24.32 -5.46
C LEU A 154 -14.63 25.65 -5.95
N THR A 155 -14.49 25.96 -7.22
CA THR A 155 -15.06 27.16 -7.82
C THR A 155 -16.57 27.14 -7.75
N ILE A 156 -17.19 26.01 -8.04
CA ILE A 156 -18.66 25.87 -8.00
C ILE A 156 -19.19 25.96 -6.58
N VAL A 157 -18.50 25.35 -5.63
CA VAL A 157 -18.93 25.39 -4.22
C VAL A 157 -18.90 26.80 -3.65
N LYS A 158 -18.08 27.69 -4.18
CA LYS A 158 -18.02 29.09 -3.74
C LYS A 158 -19.18 29.95 -4.24
N TYR A 159 -19.92 29.47 -5.22
CA TYR A 159 -21.10 30.15 -5.73
C TYR A 159 -22.35 29.39 -5.26
#